data_4a37128663026573bc5c2018fc6339ab
#
_entry.id   4a37128663026573bc5c2018fc6339ab
#
_cell.length_a   1.000
_cell.length_b   1.000
_cell.length_c   1.000
_cell.angle_alpha   90.00
_cell.angle_beta   90.00
_cell.angle_gamma   90.00
#
_symmetry.space_group_name_H-M   'P 1'
#
loop_
_entity.id
_entity.type
_entity.pdbx_description
1 polymer ?
#
loop_
_entity_poly.entity_id
_entity_poly.type
_entity_poly.pdbx_seq_one_letter_code
_entity_poly.pdbx_strand_id
1 'polypeptide(L)'
;RHGPVIPYRPGHEKAPPCGRTAERGKAVPAARLSLETELYAIAPNLRPMLRAQLLTILDLTTGAGLSSQEIRHLRGSDISPLELAERTVVQIAVRKRGIVSRVVPVVCPVRGHRLLTRAREVGSGFVFPIVGETMPRNAICHVAEELVEQGFPGFNAAALRNRWVVKLASDPGVPAAMLMKMAGIADLRVLHDLEADLPSFTPEDEAKVLLHCEGEIL
;
A
#
# COMPACT_ATOMS: atom_id res chain seq x y z
N ARG A 1 5.57 15.98 -28.26
CA ARG A 1 6.76 15.10 -28.27
C ARG A 1 6.39 13.85 -27.51
N HIS A 2 6.17 12.74 -28.24
CA HIS A 2 5.88 11.44 -27.67
C HIS A 2 7.17 10.90 -27.07
N GLY A 3 7.17 10.58 -25.76
CA GLY A 3 8.26 9.87 -25.10
C GLY A 3 8.42 8.44 -25.66
N PRO A 4 9.56 7.76 -25.42
CA PRO A 4 9.82 6.45 -25.97
C PRO A 4 8.80 5.44 -25.41
N VAL A 5 8.08 4.76 -26.28
CA VAL A 5 7.24 3.61 -25.97
C VAL A 5 8.17 2.46 -25.62
N ILE A 6 8.21 2.05 -24.35
CA ILE A 6 8.97 0.86 -23.93
C ILE A 6 8.17 -0.36 -24.42
N PRO A 7 8.73 -1.19 -25.33
CA PRO A 7 8.02 -2.37 -25.80
C PRO A 7 7.90 -3.39 -24.67
N TYR A 8 6.68 -3.82 -24.39
CA TYR A 8 6.37 -4.91 -23.46
C TYR A 8 7.01 -6.21 -23.94
N ARG A 9 7.83 -6.86 -23.12
CA ARG A 9 8.36 -8.20 -23.37
C ARG A 9 7.37 -9.23 -22.81
N PRO A 10 6.76 -10.11 -23.66
CA PRO A 10 5.95 -11.22 -23.16
C PRO A 10 6.87 -12.26 -22.48
N GLY A 11 6.67 -12.52 -21.21
CA GLY A 11 7.46 -13.47 -20.41
C GLY A 11 7.21 -13.35 -18.92
N HIS A 12 6.39 -12.41 -18.47
CA HIS A 12 6.06 -12.30 -17.05
C HIS A 12 5.02 -13.34 -16.64
N GLU A 13 5.35 -14.12 -15.60
CA GLU A 13 4.39 -14.97 -14.89
C GLU A 13 3.08 -14.21 -14.70
N LYS A 14 1.97 -14.80 -15.14
CA LYS A 14 0.63 -14.22 -14.96
C LYS A 14 0.44 -14.00 -13.46
N ALA A 15 0.29 -12.75 -13.06
CA ALA A 15 -0.13 -12.45 -11.70
C ALA A 15 -1.40 -13.26 -11.39
N PRO A 16 -1.49 -13.89 -10.21
CA PRO A 16 -2.67 -14.67 -9.88
C PRO A 16 -3.91 -13.77 -9.99
N PRO A 17 -5.01 -14.26 -10.56
CA PRO A 17 -6.21 -13.46 -10.75
C PRO A 17 -6.65 -12.88 -9.42
N CYS A 18 -7.02 -11.59 -9.42
CA CYS A 18 -7.57 -10.90 -8.29
C CYS A 18 -8.76 -11.72 -7.75
N GLY A 19 -8.70 -12.15 -6.49
CA GLY A 19 -9.78 -12.92 -5.86
C GLY A 19 -9.52 -14.40 -5.61
N ARG A 20 -8.39 -15.00 -6.03
CA ARG A 20 -7.99 -16.26 -5.41
C ARG A 20 -7.61 -15.96 -3.96
N THR A 21 -8.55 -16.27 -3.08
CA THR A 21 -8.30 -16.38 -1.64
C THR A 21 -7.05 -17.22 -1.44
N ALA A 22 -6.06 -16.65 -0.73
CA ALA A 22 -5.01 -17.46 -0.13
C ALA A 22 -5.64 -18.70 0.49
N GLU A 23 -4.94 -19.82 0.45
CA GLU A 23 -5.36 -21.02 1.20
C GLU A 23 -5.87 -20.58 2.57
N ARG A 24 -7.05 -21.08 2.97
CA ARG A 24 -7.71 -20.60 4.20
C ARG A 24 -6.70 -20.52 5.33
N GLY A 25 -6.35 -19.30 5.74
CA GLY A 25 -5.49 -19.05 6.89
C GLY A 25 -4.09 -18.52 6.61
N LYS A 26 -3.58 -18.48 5.38
CA LYS A 26 -2.26 -17.90 5.05
C LYS A 26 -2.39 -16.51 4.46
N ALA A 27 -1.47 -15.61 4.80
CA ALA A 27 -1.39 -14.31 4.17
C ALA A 27 -0.96 -14.45 2.69
N VAL A 28 -1.40 -13.52 1.86
CA VAL A 28 -0.91 -13.39 0.48
C VAL A 28 0.56 -12.98 0.55
N PRO A 29 1.50 -13.61 -0.20
CA PRO A 29 2.90 -13.17 -0.24
C PRO A 29 3.03 -11.69 -0.60
N ALA A 30 4.09 -11.04 -0.14
CA ALA A 30 4.36 -9.65 -0.48
C ALA A 30 4.63 -9.50 -1.99
N ALA A 31 4.21 -8.36 -2.57
CA ALA A 31 4.53 -8.07 -3.96
C ALA A 31 6.05 -7.96 -4.14
N ARG A 32 6.56 -8.41 -5.29
CA ARG A 32 7.98 -8.20 -5.63
C ARG A 32 8.34 -6.70 -5.63
N LEU A 33 9.57 -6.38 -5.25
CA LEU A 33 10.01 -4.99 -5.08
C LEU A 33 9.87 -4.15 -6.36
N SER A 34 10.15 -4.75 -7.53
CA SER A 34 10.08 -4.07 -8.82
C SER A 34 8.65 -3.73 -9.26
N LEU A 35 7.64 -4.48 -8.81
CA LEU A 35 6.26 -4.32 -9.28
C LEU A 35 5.70 -2.92 -9.00
N GLU A 36 5.97 -2.36 -7.82
CA GLU A 36 5.54 -1.01 -7.48
C GLU A 36 6.11 0.02 -8.46
N THR A 37 7.40 -0.06 -8.73
CA THR A 37 8.10 0.83 -9.68
C THR A 37 7.55 0.67 -11.10
N GLU A 38 7.33 -0.56 -11.54
CA GLU A 38 6.74 -0.87 -12.86
C GLU A 38 5.34 -0.26 -13.00
N LEU A 39 4.49 -0.40 -11.97
CA LEU A 39 3.13 0.15 -11.97
C LEU A 39 3.12 1.69 -11.98
N TYR A 40 4.02 2.35 -11.26
CA TYR A 40 4.17 3.81 -11.36
C TYR A 40 4.68 4.25 -12.73
N ALA A 41 5.59 3.50 -13.35
CA ALA A 41 6.16 3.82 -14.66
C ALA A 41 5.14 3.73 -15.79
N ILE A 42 4.17 2.83 -15.73
CA ILE A 42 3.12 2.71 -16.74
C ILE A 42 2.00 3.74 -16.58
N ALA A 43 1.81 4.29 -15.37
CA ALA A 43 0.69 5.18 -15.07
C ALA A 43 0.51 6.35 -16.07
N PRO A 44 1.57 7.03 -16.54
CA PRO A 44 1.43 8.11 -17.53
C PRO A 44 0.81 7.67 -18.86
N ASN A 45 0.91 6.39 -19.22
CA ASN A 45 0.44 5.83 -20.49
C ASN A 45 -1.03 5.40 -20.44
N LEU A 46 -1.65 5.42 -19.25
CA LEU A 46 -3.02 4.97 -19.05
C LEU A 46 -4.04 6.08 -19.31
N ARG A 47 -5.27 5.68 -19.65
CA ARG A 47 -6.42 6.59 -19.71
C ARG A 47 -6.57 7.33 -18.35
N PRO A 48 -7.04 8.60 -18.36
CA PRO A 48 -7.07 9.43 -17.14
C PRO A 48 -7.74 8.75 -15.94
N MET A 49 -8.88 8.09 -16.13
CA MET A 49 -9.60 7.40 -15.04
C MET A 49 -8.80 6.22 -14.50
N LEU A 50 -8.31 5.33 -15.36
CA LEU A 50 -7.54 4.16 -14.95
C LEU A 50 -6.23 4.57 -14.26
N ARG A 51 -5.55 5.61 -14.76
CA ARG A 51 -4.38 6.20 -14.12
C ARG A 51 -4.69 6.72 -12.73
N ALA A 52 -5.77 7.47 -12.56
CA ALA A 52 -6.16 8.01 -11.27
C ALA A 52 -6.51 6.88 -10.28
N GLN A 53 -7.20 5.83 -10.74
CA GLN A 53 -7.51 4.64 -9.95
C GLN A 53 -6.24 3.89 -9.54
N LEU A 54 -5.34 3.61 -10.49
CA LEU A 54 -4.07 2.92 -10.21
C LEU A 54 -3.21 3.70 -9.20
N LEU A 55 -3.00 4.99 -9.43
CA LEU A 55 -2.21 5.83 -8.52
C LEU A 55 -2.83 5.88 -7.12
N THR A 56 -4.16 5.97 -7.01
CA THR A 56 -4.84 5.93 -5.71
C THR A 56 -4.62 4.60 -5.00
N ILE A 57 -4.70 3.47 -5.71
CA ILE A 57 -4.43 2.15 -5.13
C ILE A 57 -2.98 2.08 -4.64
N LEU A 58 -2.02 2.46 -5.47
CA LEU A 58 -0.60 2.42 -5.13
C LEU A 58 -0.30 3.32 -3.91
N ASP A 59 -0.77 4.56 -3.93
CA ASP A 59 -0.52 5.51 -2.84
C ASP A 59 -1.11 5.03 -1.51
N LEU A 60 -2.26 4.36 -1.53
CA LEU A 60 -2.93 3.87 -0.33
C LEU A 60 -2.40 2.51 0.14
N THR A 61 -2.06 1.59 -0.78
CA THR A 61 -1.54 0.27 -0.40
C THR A 61 -0.07 0.31 0.00
N THR A 62 0.80 0.92 -0.83
CA THR A 62 2.25 0.94 -0.61
C THR A 62 2.73 2.18 0.15
N GLY A 63 1.88 3.19 0.30
CA GLY A 63 2.16 4.41 1.08
C GLY A 63 1.57 4.42 2.48
N ALA A 64 0.46 3.72 2.71
CA ALA A 64 -0.28 3.72 3.97
C ALA A 64 -0.78 2.34 4.43
N GLY A 65 -0.50 1.29 3.68
CA GLY A 65 -0.85 -0.09 4.05
C GLY A 65 -2.36 -0.35 4.16
N LEU A 66 -3.19 0.36 3.38
CA LEU A 66 -4.62 0.13 3.38
C LEU A 66 -4.98 -1.14 2.60
N SER A 67 -5.95 -1.88 3.13
CA SER A 67 -6.57 -3.01 2.44
C SER A 67 -7.56 -2.53 1.37
N SER A 68 -7.92 -3.41 0.42
CA SER A 68 -8.93 -3.11 -0.60
C SER A 68 -10.27 -2.68 0.02
N GLN A 69 -10.66 -3.27 1.14
CA GLN A 69 -11.90 -2.91 1.83
C GLN A 69 -11.81 -1.49 2.42
N GLU A 70 -10.69 -1.13 3.03
CA GLU A 70 -10.48 0.21 3.59
C GLU A 70 -10.44 1.28 2.49
N ILE A 71 -9.76 1.00 1.37
CA ILE A 71 -9.72 1.91 0.20
C ILE A 71 -11.13 2.19 -0.32
N ARG A 72 -11.98 1.15 -0.40
CA ARG A 72 -13.36 1.30 -0.89
C ARG A 72 -14.24 2.17 0.00
N HIS A 73 -13.92 2.31 1.27
CA HIS A 73 -14.72 3.09 2.23
C HIS A 73 -14.10 4.44 2.55
N LEU A 74 -12.86 4.70 2.10
CA LEU A 74 -12.12 5.93 2.40
C LEU A 74 -12.79 7.14 1.76
N ARG A 75 -13.03 8.17 2.57
CA ARG A 75 -13.60 9.45 2.14
C ARG A 75 -12.51 10.54 2.14
N GLY A 76 -12.71 11.59 1.36
CA GLY A 76 -11.78 12.72 1.39
C GLY A 76 -11.69 13.36 2.78
N SER A 77 -12.80 13.39 3.53
CA SER A 77 -12.83 13.86 4.92
C SER A 77 -11.99 13.04 5.90
N ASP A 78 -11.52 11.85 5.52
CA ASP A 78 -10.65 11.01 6.34
C ASP A 78 -9.16 11.32 6.13
N ILE A 79 -8.83 12.20 5.18
CA ILE A 79 -7.46 12.60 4.85
C ILE A 79 -7.24 14.05 5.26
N SER A 80 -6.23 14.30 6.08
CA SER A 80 -5.91 15.63 6.58
C SER A 80 -4.40 15.87 6.67
N PRO A 81 -3.94 17.12 6.69
CA PRO A 81 -2.56 17.41 7.02
C PRO A 81 -2.30 17.12 8.51
N LEU A 82 -1.06 16.72 8.81
CA LEU A 82 -0.50 16.56 10.13
C LEU A 82 0.75 17.45 10.19
N GLU A 83 0.67 18.51 10.98
CA GLU A 83 1.79 19.41 11.18
C GLU A 83 2.80 18.79 12.15
N LEU A 84 4.04 18.65 11.72
CA LEU A 84 5.19 18.28 12.51
C LEU A 84 6.11 19.51 12.62
N ALA A 85 7.02 19.53 13.58
CA ALA A 85 7.88 20.69 13.81
C ALA A 85 8.64 21.19 12.57
N GLU A 86 9.08 20.25 11.71
CA GLU A 86 9.91 20.56 10.54
C GLU A 86 9.19 20.42 9.19
N ARG A 87 8.04 19.76 9.16
CA ARG A 87 7.32 19.50 7.91
C ARG A 87 5.88 19.09 8.14
N THR A 88 5.05 19.33 7.14
CA THR A 88 3.70 18.78 7.09
C THR A 88 3.72 17.42 6.39
N VAL A 89 3.11 16.43 6.99
CA VAL A 89 2.81 15.13 6.37
C VAL A 89 1.30 14.96 6.24
N VAL A 90 0.87 13.99 5.47
CA VAL A 90 -0.56 13.66 5.35
C VAL A 90 -0.87 12.49 6.26
N GLN A 91 -2.01 12.54 6.94
CA GLN A 91 -2.52 11.43 7.74
C GLN A 91 -3.87 10.94 7.21
N ILE A 92 -4.11 9.65 7.36
CA ILE A 92 -5.34 8.96 6.96
C ILE A 92 -5.99 8.36 8.19
N ALA A 93 -7.22 8.79 8.50
CA ALA A 93 -8.06 8.19 9.53
C ALA A 93 -8.79 6.98 8.95
N VAL A 94 -8.33 5.77 9.23
CA VAL A 94 -8.95 4.53 8.77
C VAL A 94 -10.12 4.18 9.69
N ARG A 95 -11.32 4.05 9.10
CA ARG A 95 -12.54 3.75 9.86
C ARG A 95 -12.96 2.28 9.73
N LYS A 96 -13.47 1.74 10.83
CA LYS A 96 -14.13 0.46 10.88
C LYS A 96 -15.51 0.66 11.51
N ARG A 97 -16.58 0.35 10.78
CA ARG A 97 -17.98 0.59 11.23
C ARG A 97 -18.22 2.04 11.67
N GLY A 98 -17.68 3.02 10.92
CA GLY A 98 -17.85 4.45 11.20
C GLY A 98 -16.90 5.04 12.26
N ILE A 99 -16.22 4.21 13.06
CA ILE A 99 -15.30 4.64 14.12
C ILE A 99 -13.87 4.63 13.59
N VAL A 100 -13.08 5.65 13.92
CA VAL A 100 -11.64 5.66 13.59
C VAL A 100 -10.95 4.54 14.35
N SER A 101 -10.45 3.54 13.61
CA SER A 101 -9.76 2.38 14.15
C SER A 101 -8.26 2.60 14.28
N ARG A 102 -7.68 3.38 13.37
CA ARG A 102 -6.29 3.78 13.37
C ARG A 102 -6.05 5.02 12.52
N VAL A 103 -4.93 5.68 12.74
CA VAL A 103 -4.44 6.79 11.92
C VAL A 103 -3.09 6.37 11.33
N VAL A 104 -2.91 6.57 10.03
CA VAL A 104 -1.69 6.20 9.31
C VAL A 104 -1.08 7.43 8.65
N PRO A 105 0.17 7.80 8.96
CA PRO A 105 0.86 8.88 8.26
C PRO A 105 1.36 8.43 6.88
N VAL A 106 1.24 9.29 5.89
CA VAL A 106 1.83 9.14 4.55
C VAL A 106 3.03 10.04 4.47
N VAL A 107 4.21 9.49 4.68
CA VAL A 107 5.46 10.26 4.82
C VAL A 107 6.10 10.64 3.47
N CYS A 108 5.72 10.01 2.37
CA CYS A 108 6.19 10.35 1.03
C CYS A 108 5.48 11.64 0.56
N PRO A 109 6.22 12.76 0.30
CA PRO A 109 5.61 14.04 -0.05
C PRO A 109 4.77 13.97 -1.33
N VAL A 110 5.24 13.24 -2.34
CA VAL A 110 4.55 13.12 -3.64
C VAL A 110 3.21 12.39 -3.48
N ARG A 111 3.18 11.28 -2.73
CA ARG A 111 1.94 10.54 -2.43
C ARG A 111 1.00 11.36 -1.57
N GLY A 112 1.53 11.98 -0.52
CA GLY A 112 0.77 12.86 0.37
C GLY A 112 0.10 14.00 -0.41
N HIS A 113 0.85 14.66 -1.29
CA HIS A 113 0.31 15.75 -2.12
C HIS A 113 -0.84 15.25 -3.02
N ARG A 114 -0.67 14.12 -3.72
CA ARG A 114 -1.75 13.56 -4.56
C ARG A 114 -3.00 13.21 -3.75
N LEU A 115 -2.81 12.55 -2.61
CA LEU A 115 -3.93 12.16 -1.73
C LEU A 115 -4.66 13.37 -1.16
N LEU A 116 -3.94 14.40 -0.72
CA LEU A 116 -4.53 15.62 -0.17
C LEU A 116 -5.27 16.43 -1.25
N THR A 117 -4.70 16.53 -2.46
CA THR A 117 -5.37 17.14 -3.60
C THR A 117 -6.67 16.41 -3.91
N ARG A 118 -6.61 15.09 -4.03
CA ARG A 118 -7.80 14.27 -4.27
C ARG A 118 -8.84 14.39 -3.16
N ALA A 119 -8.41 14.42 -1.90
CA ALA A 119 -9.31 14.60 -0.75
C ALA A 119 -10.07 15.92 -0.81
N ARG A 120 -9.39 17.02 -1.20
CA ARG A 120 -10.02 18.33 -1.38
C ARG A 120 -11.03 18.35 -2.53
N GLU A 121 -10.72 17.69 -3.64
CA GLU A 121 -11.63 17.57 -4.80
C GLU A 121 -12.93 16.85 -4.45
N VAL A 122 -12.86 15.77 -3.67
CA VAL A 122 -14.02 14.92 -3.40
C VAL A 122 -14.75 15.28 -2.10
N GLY A 123 -14.14 16.03 -1.20
CA GLY A 123 -14.74 16.41 0.08
C GLY A 123 -15.19 15.19 0.91
N SER A 124 -16.51 15.01 1.08
CA SER A 124 -17.07 13.83 1.74
C SER A 124 -17.26 12.62 0.81
N GLY A 125 -16.94 12.74 -0.47
CA GLY A 125 -17.02 11.68 -1.46
C GLY A 125 -15.90 10.62 -1.31
N PHE A 126 -15.93 9.60 -2.17
CA PHE A 126 -14.91 8.55 -2.18
C PHE A 126 -13.57 9.07 -2.73
N VAL A 127 -12.49 8.73 -2.05
CA VAL A 127 -11.12 9.04 -2.52
C VAL A 127 -10.80 8.22 -3.77
N PHE A 128 -11.17 6.94 -3.77
CA PHE A 128 -11.02 6.10 -4.96
C PHE A 128 -11.91 6.61 -6.09
N PRO A 129 -11.35 6.88 -7.29
CA PRO A 129 -12.13 7.40 -8.41
C PRO A 129 -13.15 6.36 -8.92
N ILE A 130 -14.41 6.75 -8.96
CA ILE A 130 -15.53 5.94 -9.48
C ILE A 130 -16.37 6.74 -10.47
N VAL A 131 -17.10 6.03 -11.31
CA VAL A 131 -18.18 6.58 -12.11
C VAL A 131 -19.49 6.33 -11.36
N GLY A 132 -20.26 7.39 -11.13
CA GLY A 132 -21.50 7.30 -10.35
C GLY A 132 -21.30 7.44 -8.84
N GLU A 133 -22.33 7.16 -8.07
CA GLU A 133 -22.40 7.41 -6.63
C GLU A 133 -22.04 6.20 -5.76
N THR A 134 -22.05 5.00 -6.34
CA THR A 134 -21.89 3.75 -5.60
C THR A 134 -20.54 3.10 -5.91
N MET A 135 -19.82 2.74 -4.85
CA MET A 135 -18.55 2.03 -4.94
C MET A 135 -18.76 0.55 -5.29
N PRO A 136 -18.34 0.06 -6.47
CA PRO A 136 -18.45 -1.35 -6.81
C PRO A 136 -17.64 -2.25 -5.86
N ARG A 137 -18.19 -3.45 -5.58
CA ARG A 137 -17.53 -4.39 -4.64
C ARG A 137 -16.14 -4.81 -5.11
N ASN A 138 -15.95 -4.97 -6.41
CA ASN A 138 -14.73 -5.43 -7.07
C ASN A 138 -13.95 -4.33 -7.80
N ALA A 139 -14.21 -3.05 -7.50
CA ALA A 139 -13.61 -1.90 -8.20
C ALA A 139 -12.08 -2.01 -8.32
N ILE A 140 -11.38 -2.42 -7.25
CA ILE A 140 -9.92 -2.55 -7.24
C ILE A 140 -9.45 -3.72 -8.10
N CYS A 141 -10.20 -4.84 -8.10
CA CYS A 141 -9.91 -5.98 -8.95
C CYS A 141 -10.04 -5.64 -10.43
N HIS A 142 -11.08 -4.90 -10.80
CA HIS A 142 -11.27 -4.45 -12.19
C HIS A 142 -10.11 -3.61 -12.69
N VAL A 143 -9.49 -2.78 -11.86
CA VAL A 143 -8.30 -2.03 -12.27
C VAL A 143 -7.15 -2.98 -12.61
N ALA A 144 -6.92 -4.02 -11.81
CA ALA A 144 -5.87 -5.00 -12.08
C ALA A 144 -6.16 -5.83 -13.34
N GLU A 145 -7.43 -6.22 -13.55
CA GLU A 145 -7.89 -6.95 -14.73
C GLU A 145 -7.75 -6.10 -15.99
N GLU A 146 -8.17 -4.85 -15.97
CA GLU A 146 -8.06 -3.92 -17.08
C GLU A 146 -6.60 -3.64 -17.49
N LEU A 147 -5.67 -3.56 -16.52
CA LEU A 147 -4.24 -3.45 -16.83
C LEU A 147 -3.74 -4.68 -17.60
N VAL A 148 -4.11 -5.88 -17.14
CA VAL A 148 -3.73 -7.15 -17.81
C VAL A 148 -4.31 -7.22 -19.23
N GLU A 149 -5.57 -6.82 -19.44
CA GLU A 149 -6.20 -6.75 -20.74
C GLU A 149 -5.47 -5.79 -21.71
N GLN A 150 -4.89 -4.72 -21.17
CA GLN A 150 -4.08 -3.77 -21.94
C GLN A 150 -2.62 -4.21 -22.10
N GLY A 151 -2.24 -5.42 -21.65
CA GLY A 151 -0.89 -5.98 -21.75
C GLY A 151 0.10 -5.44 -20.71
N PHE A 152 -0.38 -4.79 -19.65
CA PHE A 152 0.45 -4.32 -18.53
C PHE A 152 0.51 -5.34 -17.39
N PRO A 153 1.47 -5.21 -16.47
CA PRO A 153 1.51 -6.04 -15.26
C PRO A 153 0.23 -5.89 -14.43
N GLY A 154 -0.38 -7.01 -14.07
CA GLY A 154 -1.44 -7.04 -13.08
C GLY A 154 -0.88 -6.92 -11.66
N PHE A 155 -1.76 -6.68 -10.69
CA PHE A 155 -1.38 -6.63 -9.28
C PHE A 155 -2.43 -7.28 -8.38
N ASN A 156 -1.99 -7.65 -7.18
CA ASN A 156 -2.87 -8.00 -6.06
C ASN A 156 -2.72 -6.92 -4.97
N ALA A 157 -3.80 -6.23 -4.63
CA ALA A 157 -3.75 -5.15 -3.65
C ALA A 157 -3.34 -5.63 -2.25
N ALA A 158 -3.66 -6.87 -1.86
CA ALA A 158 -3.18 -7.46 -0.62
C ALA A 158 -1.66 -7.69 -0.65
N ALA A 159 -1.12 -8.15 -1.78
CA ALA A 159 0.33 -8.30 -1.95
C ALA A 159 1.07 -6.96 -1.89
N LEU A 160 0.52 -5.90 -2.50
CA LEU A 160 1.07 -4.54 -2.41
C LEU A 160 1.05 -4.03 -0.96
N ARG A 161 -0.06 -4.23 -0.24
CA ARG A 161 -0.14 -3.89 1.19
C ARG A 161 0.88 -4.67 2.01
N ASN A 162 1.03 -5.97 1.76
CA ASN A 162 1.97 -6.81 2.49
C ASN A 162 3.43 -6.38 2.21
N ARG A 163 3.76 -5.88 1.02
CA ARG A 163 5.05 -5.24 0.75
C ARG A 163 5.31 -4.03 1.67
N TRP A 164 4.29 -3.20 1.92
CA TRP A 164 4.40 -2.10 2.88
C TRP A 164 4.60 -2.60 4.32
N VAL A 165 3.90 -3.67 4.73
CA VAL A 165 4.09 -4.30 6.06
C VAL A 165 5.52 -4.83 6.20
N VAL A 166 6.02 -5.58 5.21
CA VAL A 166 7.40 -6.09 5.19
C VAL A 166 8.41 -4.95 5.28
N LYS A 167 8.22 -3.87 4.50
CA LYS A 167 9.10 -2.70 4.53
C LYS A 167 9.19 -2.09 5.93
N LEU A 168 8.06 -1.93 6.62
CA LEU A 168 8.05 -1.39 7.98
C LEU A 168 8.62 -2.38 9.00
N ALA A 169 8.33 -3.67 8.87
CA ALA A 169 8.86 -4.71 9.75
C ALA A 169 10.39 -4.88 9.63
N SER A 170 10.94 -4.51 8.46
CA SER A 170 12.38 -4.55 8.18
C SER A 170 13.12 -3.28 8.63
N ASP A 171 12.41 -2.26 9.09
CA ASP A 171 13.01 -1.00 9.55
C ASP A 171 13.25 -1.07 11.07
N PRO A 172 14.52 -1.05 11.53
CA PRO A 172 14.84 -1.16 12.95
C PRO A 172 14.31 0.02 13.78
N GLY A 173 14.00 1.16 13.15
CA GLY A 173 13.39 2.32 13.80
C GLY A 173 11.88 2.19 14.03
N VAL A 174 11.23 1.11 13.58
CA VAL A 174 9.79 0.89 13.72
C VAL A 174 9.51 -0.17 14.78
N PRO A 175 9.12 0.20 16.00
CA PRO A 175 8.74 -0.76 17.03
C PRO A 175 7.55 -1.65 16.61
N ALA A 176 7.56 -2.92 17.00
CA ALA A 176 6.50 -3.88 16.65
C ALA A 176 5.10 -3.38 17.01
N ALA A 177 4.93 -2.75 18.19
CA ALA A 177 3.65 -2.16 18.59
C ALA A 177 3.18 -1.04 17.66
N MET A 178 4.10 -0.23 17.13
CA MET A 178 3.81 0.82 16.15
C MET A 178 3.41 0.20 14.81
N LEU A 179 4.13 -0.82 14.34
CA LEU A 179 3.79 -1.58 13.14
C LEU A 179 2.38 -2.17 13.24
N MET A 180 2.08 -2.88 14.33
CA MET A 180 0.75 -3.47 14.56
C MET A 180 -0.36 -2.42 14.53
N LYS A 181 -0.16 -1.29 15.22
CA LYS A 181 -1.11 -0.18 15.24
C LYS A 181 -1.32 0.41 13.85
N MET A 182 -0.26 0.74 13.12
CA MET A 182 -0.34 1.34 11.78
C MET A 182 -0.92 0.37 10.75
N ALA A 183 -0.52 -0.91 10.79
CA ALA A 183 -1.02 -1.92 9.86
C ALA A 183 -2.43 -2.42 10.23
N GLY A 184 -2.92 -2.13 11.44
CA GLY A 184 -4.21 -2.62 11.92
C GLY A 184 -4.26 -4.15 12.07
N ILE A 185 -3.13 -4.77 12.45
CA ILE A 185 -3.01 -6.20 12.73
C ILE A 185 -3.12 -6.43 14.23
N ALA A 186 -3.85 -7.47 14.61
CA ALA A 186 -4.12 -7.77 16.02
C ALA A 186 -3.00 -8.59 16.67
N ASP A 187 -2.26 -9.36 15.88
CA ASP A 187 -1.17 -10.21 16.30
C ASP A 187 -0.06 -10.29 15.25
N LEU A 188 1.09 -10.85 15.61
CA LEU A 188 2.27 -10.97 14.74
C LEU A 188 2.18 -12.18 13.78
N ARG A 189 1.09 -12.95 13.77
CA ARG A 189 0.94 -14.10 12.88
C ARG A 189 1.07 -13.71 11.40
N VAL A 190 0.61 -12.51 11.05
CA VAL A 190 0.78 -11.99 9.68
C VAL A 190 2.25 -11.89 9.30
N LEU A 191 3.16 -11.56 10.22
CA LEU A 191 4.60 -11.51 9.95
C LEU A 191 5.18 -12.91 9.77
N HIS A 192 4.72 -13.89 10.54
CA HIS A 192 5.10 -15.29 10.32
C HIS A 192 4.68 -15.79 8.93
N ASP A 193 3.48 -15.44 8.49
CA ASP A 193 3.02 -15.77 7.13
C ASP A 193 3.84 -15.07 6.03
N LEU A 194 4.53 -13.97 6.35
CA LEU A 194 5.39 -13.19 5.46
C LEU A 194 6.89 -13.44 5.71
N GLU A 195 7.26 -14.46 6.48
CA GLU A 195 8.64 -14.75 6.89
C GLU A 195 9.59 -14.84 5.68
N ALA A 196 9.15 -15.47 4.59
CA ALA A 196 9.95 -15.57 3.37
C ALA A 196 10.25 -14.23 2.68
N ASP A 197 9.49 -13.18 3.00
CA ASP A 197 9.64 -11.82 2.45
C ASP A 197 10.41 -10.89 3.40
N LEU A 198 10.63 -11.31 4.67
CA LEU A 198 11.39 -10.56 5.67
C LEU A 198 12.90 -10.78 5.47
N PRO A 199 13.75 -9.82 5.89
CA PRO A 199 15.19 -10.03 5.87
C PRO A 199 15.58 -11.18 6.80
N SER A 200 16.50 -12.02 6.35
CA SER A 200 17.14 -13.01 7.21
C SER A 200 18.29 -12.35 7.98
N PHE A 201 18.40 -12.66 9.26
CA PHE A 201 19.51 -12.19 10.10
C PHE A 201 20.50 -13.33 10.32
N THR A 202 21.78 -13.02 10.31
CA THR A 202 22.81 -13.95 10.76
C THR A 202 22.89 -13.91 12.30
N PRO A 203 23.43 -14.96 12.97
CA PRO A 203 23.67 -14.91 14.41
C PRO A 203 24.52 -13.73 14.85
N GLU A 204 25.40 -13.25 13.95
CA GLU A 204 26.22 -12.07 14.17
C GLU A 204 25.40 -10.77 14.14
N ASP A 205 24.44 -10.65 13.22
CA ASP A 205 23.52 -9.50 13.17
C ASP A 205 22.61 -9.47 14.39
N GLU A 206 22.11 -10.63 14.81
CA GLU A 206 21.29 -10.78 16.03
C GLU A 206 22.08 -10.33 17.28
N ALA A 207 23.33 -10.79 17.42
CA ALA A 207 24.19 -10.39 18.51
C ALA A 207 24.46 -8.88 18.54
N LYS A 208 24.71 -8.25 17.37
CA LYS A 208 24.92 -6.79 17.29
C LYS A 208 23.68 -6.01 17.76
N VAL A 209 22.47 -6.43 17.36
CA VAL A 209 21.22 -5.80 17.77
C VAL A 209 21.04 -5.90 19.28
N LEU A 210 21.26 -7.10 19.86
CA LEU A 210 21.13 -7.31 21.32
C LEU A 210 22.16 -6.50 22.12
N LEU A 211 23.42 -6.42 21.68
CA LEU A 211 24.44 -5.60 22.32
C LEU A 211 24.11 -4.11 22.30
N HIS A 212 23.48 -3.62 21.23
CA HIS A 212 23.06 -2.23 21.13
C HIS A 212 21.94 -1.92 22.14
N CYS A 213 20.98 -2.82 22.31
CA CYS A 213 19.92 -2.67 23.30
C CYS A 213 20.43 -2.66 24.75
N GLU A 214 21.48 -3.44 25.06
CA GLU A 214 22.08 -3.45 26.41
C GLU A 214 22.93 -2.21 26.68
N GLY A 215 23.59 -1.64 25.66
CA GLY A 215 24.42 -0.44 25.79
C GLY A 215 23.67 0.86 26.11
N GLU A 216 22.36 0.89 25.90
CA GLU A 216 21.50 2.03 26.26
C GLU A 216 21.02 2.00 27.73
N ILE A 217 21.31 0.93 28.50
CA ILE A 217 20.83 0.74 29.87
C ILE A 217 21.92 1.10 30.92
N LEU A 218 23.15 1.37 30.47
CA LEU A 218 24.27 1.79 31.31
C LEU A 218 24.62 3.27 31.14
#